data_775f1460b0c952bdf158e861d6092816
#
_entry.id   775f1460b0c952bdf158e861d6092816
#
_cell.length_a   1.000
_cell.length_b   1.000
_cell.length_c   1.000
_cell.angle_alpha   90.00
_cell.angle_beta   90.00
_cell.angle_gamma   90.00
#
_symmetry.space_group_name_H-M   'P 1'
#
loop_
_entity.id
_entity.type
_entity.pdbx_description
1 polymer ?
#
loop_
_entity_poly.entity_id
_entity_poly.type
_entity_poly.pdbx_seq_one_letter_code
_entity_poly.pdbx_strand_id
1 'polypeptide(L)'
;MKFTAKQIAQILEGEIEGNPDAEVSRLSKIEEGIIGSLTFLSNPKYNSYLYTTKASITIVNDTFKLDKEVSTTLIRVKDAYKAFSKLLEFYNQVKNNKQGREEPHYISNTASIGKDEYIGAFSYIGENVVIGENVKIYPNSYIGDNVTIGNNCLIFAGVKIYSETEIGNDCTFHSGCIIGSDGFGFTPNEHGEFVKIPQTGNVIIENNVDIGSSSTIDRATLGATILRSGVKLD
;
A
#
# COMPACT_ATOMS: atom_id res chain seq x y z
N MET A 1 5.44 -10.48 -15.44
CA MET A 1 6.83 -10.01 -15.33
C MET A 1 7.67 -11.21 -14.94
N LYS A 2 8.88 -11.38 -15.52
CA LYS A 2 9.77 -12.48 -15.18
C LYS A 2 11.03 -11.94 -14.53
N PHE A 3 11.54 -12.65 -13.54
CA PHE A 3 12.80 -12.33 -12.87
C PHE A 3 13.70 -13.56 -12.84
N THR A 4 15.00 -13.37 -12.94
CA THR A 4 16.00 -14.44 -12.77
C THR A 4 16.44 -14.52 -11.29
N ALA A 5 16.99 -15.67 -10.90
CA ALA A 5 17.59 -15.85 -9.57
C ALA A 5 18.65 -14.77 -9.28
N LYS A 6 19.45 -14.42 -10.31
CA LYS A 6 20.47 -13.36 -10.20
C LYS A 6 19.87 -12.00 -9.86
N GLN A 7 18.78 -11.61 -10.52
CA GLN A 7 18.10 -10.33 -10.23
C GLN A 7 17.49 -10.30 -8.83
N ILE A 8 16.87 -11.41 -8.42
CA ILE A 8 16.26 -11.53 -7.08
C ILE A 8 17.33 -11.51 -6.00
N ALA A 9 18.42 -12.24 -6.17
CA ALA A 9 19.54 -12.26 -5.24
C ALA A 9 20.17 -10.86 -5.09
N GLN A 10 20.27 -10.10 -6.16
CA GLN A 10 20.75 -8.71 -6.11
C GLN A 10 19.82 -7.80 -5.30
N ILE A 11 18.48 -7.91 -5.47
CA ILE A 11 17.48 -7.14 -4.72
C ILE A 11 17.54 -7.48 -3.22
N LEU A 12 17.76 -8.76 -2.92
CA LEU A 12 17.74 -9.29 -1.54
C LEU A 12 19.12 -9.30 -0.86
N GLU A 13 20.16 -8.92 -1.58
CA GLU A 13 21.56 -9.02 -1.11
C GLU A 13 21.92 -10.44 -0.65
N GLY A 14 21.41 -11.43 -1.40
CA GLY A 14 21.55 -12.85 -1.09
C GLY A 14 22.55 -13.57 -1.98
N GLU A 15 23.00 -14.76 -1.53
CA GLU A 15 23.89 -15.65 -2.27
C GLU A 15 23.09 -16.74 -3.01
N ILE A 16 23.52 -17.07 -4.24
CA ILE A 16 22.84 -18.09 -5.05
C ILE A 16 23.55 -19.44 -4.89
N GLU A 17 22.77 -20.47 -4.60
CA GLU A 17 23.20 -21.85 -4.66
C GLU A 17 22.33 -22.60 -5.69
N GLY A 18 22.88 -22.93 -6.85
CA GLY A 18 22.17 -23.54 -7.98
C GLY A 18 22.26 -22.72 -9.27
N ASN A 19 21.19 -22.68 -10.06
CA ASN A 19 21.16 -22.03 -11.37
C ASN A 19 20.85 -20.51 -11.26
N PRO A 20 21.79 -19.60 -11.55
CA PRO A 20 21.57 -18.15 -11.49
C PRO A 20 20.58 -17.65 -12.55
N ASP A 21 20.35 -18.38 -13.62
CA ASP A 21 19.43 -18.03 -14.70
C ASP A 21 18.04 -18.67 -14.54
N ALA A 22 17.77 -19.33 -13.40
CA ALA A 22 16.44 -19.84 -13.11
C ALA A 22 15.43 -18.70 -13.11
N GLU A 23 14.38 -18.83 -13.94
CA GLU A 23 13.35 -17.82 -14.10
C GLU A 23 12.11 -18.11 -13.26
N VAL A 24 11.51 -17.03 -12.71
CA VAL A 24 10.22 -17.06 -12.02
C VAL A 24 9.31 -15.94 -12.50
N SER A 25 8.01 -16.17 -12.50
CA SER A 25 6.98 -15.20 -12.87
C SER A 25 5.82 -15.11 -11.86
N ARG A 26 5.86 -15.94 -10.83
CA ARG A 26 4.82 -16.02 -9.78
C ARG A 26 5.41 -16.41 -8.43
N LEU A 27 4.66 -16.12 -7.39
CA LEU A 27 4.92 -16.57 -6.04
C LEU A 27 4.04 -17.78 -5.71
N SER A 28 4.50 -18.67 -4.85
CA SER A 28 3.71 -19.81 -4.37
C SER A 28 4.05 -20.15 -2.92
N LYS A 29 3.17 -20.86 -2.24
CA LYS A 29 3.54 -21.52 -1.00
C LYS A 29 4.55 -22.63 -1.31
N ILE A 30 5.38 -23.00 -0.34
CA ILE A 30 6.44 -23.99 -0.57
C ILE A 30 5.88 -25.37 -0.93
N GLU A 31 4.78 -25.78 -0.33
CA GLU A 31 4.07 -27.01 -0.60
C GLU A 31 3.38 -27.07 -1.97
N GLU A 32 3.09 -25.89 -2.53
CA GLU A 32 2.39 -25.72 -3.82
C GLU A 32 3.35 -25.28 -4.95
N GLY A 33 4.66 -25.32 -4.69
CA GLY A 33 5.68 -24.87 -5.63
C GLY A 33 5.62 -25.59 -6.96
N ILE A 34 5.66 -24.83 -8.06
CA ILE A 34 5.70 -25.33 -9.44
C ILE A 34 6.83 -24.67 -10.22
N ILE A 35 7.21 -25.24 -11.36
CA ILE A 35 8.20 -24.64 -12.25
C ILE A 35 7.78 -23.22 -12.63
N GLY A 36 8.71 -22.25 -12.53
CA GLY A 36 8.45 -20.84 -12.75
C GLY A 36 7.88 -20.10 -11.53
N SER A 37 7.81 -20.75 -10.37
CA SER A 37 7.44 -20.09 -9.11
C SER A 37 8.64 -19.85 -8.20
N LEU A 38 8.51 -18.81 -7.37
CA LEU A 38 9.38 -18.50 -6.25
C LEU A 38 8.64 -18.76 -4.94
N THR A 39 9.32 -19.34 -3.99
CA THR A 39 8.84 -19.56 -2.63
C THR A 39 9.89 -19.19 -1.59
N PHE A 40 9.57 -19.32 -0.31
CA PHE A 40 10.51 -19.10 0.78
C PHE A 40 10.31 -20.11 1.90
N LEU A 41 11.36 -20.33 2.68
CA LEU A 41 11.37 -21.20 3.87
C LEU A 41 11.97 -20.43 5.05
N SER A 42 11.12 -20.07 6.02
CA SER A 42 11.56 -19.44 7.27
C SER A 42 11.12 -20.23 8.50
N ASN A 43 10.02 -21.00 8.40
CA ASN A 43 9.50 -21.75 9.52
C ASN A 43 9.94 -23.22 9.43
N PRO A 44 10.62 -23.76 10.47
CA PRO A 44 11.11 -25.16 10.48
C PRO A 44 10.07 -26.24 10.25
N LYS A 45 8.80 -25.96 10.56
CA LYS A 45 7.69 -26.90 10.29
C LYS A 45 7.53 -27.25 8.81
N TYR A 46 8.02 -26.42 7.92
CA TYR A 46 7.94 -26.60 6.48
C TYR A 46 9.23 -27.13 5.84
N ASN A 47 10.26 -27.46 6.62
CA ASN A 47 11.56 -27.92 6.11
C ASN A 47 11.42 -29.11 5.14
N SER A 48 10.53 -30.06 5.42
CA SER A 48 10.31 -31.24 4.56
C SER A 48 9.88 -30.87 3.15
N TYR A 49 9.15 -29.78 2.99
CA TYR A 49 8.65 -29.34 1.67
C TYR A 49 9.75 -28.78 0.78
N LEU A 50 10.88 -28.33 1.33
CA LEU A 50 12.03 -27.89 0.54
C LEU A 50 12.53 -29.01 -0.39
N TYR A 51 12.45 -30.24 0.05
CA TYR A 51 12.93 -31.42 -0.67
C TYR A 51 11.92 -32.00 -1.67
N THR A 52 10.70 -31.49 -1.67
CA THR A 52 9.62 -31.96 -2.55
C THR A 52 9.03 -30.88 -3.43
N THR A 53 9.30 -29.61 -3.11
CA THR A 53 8.82 -28.48 -3.91
C THR A 53 9.35 -28.54 -5.35
N LYS A 54 8.50 -28.15 -6.30
CA LYS A 54 8.87 -27.94 -7.70
C LYS A 54 9.09 -26.48 -8.05
N ALA A 55 9.18 -25.60 -7.02
CA ALA A 55 9.49 -24.20 -7.23
C ALA A 55 10.87 -24.05 -7.89
N SER A 56 11.00 -23.14 -8.84
CA SER A 56 12.29 -22.89 -9.50
C SER A 56 13.29 -22.21 -8.56
N ILE A 57 12.80 -21.37 -7.64
CA ILE A 57 13.64 -20.62 -6.69
C ILE A 57 13.03 -20.70 -5.29
N THR A 58 13.86 -20.95 -4.28
CA THR A 58 13.46 -20.91 -2.87
C THR A 58 14.39 -20.00 -2.07
N ILE A 59 13.84 -19.02 -1.38
CA ILE A 59 14.59 -18.16 -0.45
C ILE A 59 14.71 -18.90 0.89
N VAL A 60 15.92 -19.01 1.43
CA VAL A 60 16.21 -19.69 2.70
C VAL A 60 17.14 -18.83 3.56
N ASN A 61 17.17 -19.09 4.87
CA ASN A 61 18.18 -18.47 5.73
C ASN A 61 19.58 -19.00 5.36
N ASP A 62 20.60 -18.15 5.42
CA ASP A 62 22.01 -18.51 5.18
C ASP A 62 22.51 -19.62 6.11
N THR A 63 21.99 -19.65 7.34
CA THR A 63 22.29 -20.68 8.36
C THR A 63 21.61 -22.02 8.11
N PHE A 64 20.67 -22.10 7.13
CA PHE A 64 19.95 -23.34 6.86
C PHE A 64 20.87 -24.39 6.24
N LYS A 65 20.96 -25.55 6.89
CA LYS A 65 21.76 -26.70 6.42
C LYS A 65 20.88 -27.68 5.67
N LEU A 66 21.32 -28.05 4.48
CA LEU A 66 20.67 -29.11 3.70
C LEU A 66 21.02 -30.48 4.25
N ASP A 67 20.01 -31.31 4.44
CA ASP A 67 20.20 -32.74 4.78
C ASP A 67 20.42 -33.61 3.54
N LYS A 68 19.94 -33.15 2.37
CA LYS A 68 20.06 -33.81 1.06
C LYS A 68 19.94 -32.79 -0.07
N GLU A 69 20.27 -33.20 -1.28
CA GLU A 69 20.14 -32.38 -2.49
C GLU A 69 18.69 -31.89 -2.71
N VAL A 70 18.56 -30.69 -3.29
CA VAL A 70 17.30 -30.04 -3.66
C VAL A 70 17.27 -29.75 -5.16
N SER A 71 16.08 -29.77 -5.75
CA SER A 71 15.90 -29.47 -7.18
C SER A 71 15.72 -27.99 -7.45
N THR A 72 15.42 -27.19 -6.45
CA THR A 72 15.18 -25.75 -6.52
C THR A 72 16.50 -24.98 -6.41
N THR A 73 16.61 -23.84 -7.09
CA THR A 73 17.72 -22.90 -6.84
C THR A 73 17.48 -22.16 -5.54
N LEU A 74 18.47 -22.16 -4.65
CA LEU A 74 18.36 -21.47 -3.39
C LEU A 74 18.92 -20.05 -3.50
N ILE A 75 18.26 -19.11 -2.83
CA ILE A 75 18.78 -17.78 -2.54
C ILE A 75 18.91 -17.69 -1.02
N ARG A 76 20.19 -17.68 -0.54
CA ARG A 76 20.52 -17.63 0.86
C ARG A 76 20.57 -16.18 1.34
N VAL A 77 19.84 -15.87 2.39
CA VAL A 77 19.72 -14.53 2.98
C VAL A 77 19.78 -14.62 4.50
N LYS A 78 20.13 -13.52 5.17
CA LYS A 78 20.20 -13.47 6.65
C LYS A 78 18.85 -13.79 7.32
N ASP A 79 17.75 -13.36 6.72
CA ASP A 79 16.38 -13.56 7.22
C ASP A 79 15.43 -13.75 6.04
N ALA A 80 15.05 -15.00 5.79
CA ALA A 80 14.20 -15.36 4.65
C ALA A 80 12.79 -14.76 4.72
N TYR A 81 12.26 -14.51 5.91
CA TYR A 81 10.93 -13.89 6.07
C TYR A 81 10.98 -12.42 5.68
N LYS A 82 11.94 -11.67 6.22
CA LYS A 82 12.14 -10.26 5.88
C LYS A 82 12.49 -10.07 4.40
N ALA A 83 13.33 -10.93 3.85
CA ALA A 83 13.69 -10.91 2.44
C ALA A 83 12.46 -11.13 1.55
N PHE A 84 11.61 -12.08 1.90
CA PHE A 84 10.37 -12.33 1.17
C PHE A 84 9.39 -11.16 1.27
N SER A 85 9.25 -10.55 2.47
CA SER A 85 8.45 -9.32 2.64
C SER A 85 8.95 -8.18 1.76
N LYS A 86 10.28 -7.93 1.73
CA LYS A 86 10.91 -6.94 0.84
C LYS A 86 10.61 -7.22 -0.65
N LEU A 87 10.63 -8.49 -1.03
CA LEU A 87 10.30 -8.87 -2.41
C LEU A 87 8.82 -8.66 -2.74
N LEU A 88 7.91 -8.91 -1.80
CA LEU A 88 6.49 -8.62 -1.96
C LEU A 88 6.23 -7.11 -2.10
N GLU A 89 6.91 -6.29 -1.30
CA GLU A 89 6.85 -4.83 -1.41
C GLU A 89 7.32 -4.36 -2.78
N PHE A 90 8.49 -4.85 -3.23
CA PHE A 90 9.02 -4.53 -4.56
C PHE A 90 8.07 -4.96 -5.67
N TYR A 91 7.53 -6.18 -5.61
CA TYR A 91 6.56 -6.67 -6.59
C TYR A 91 5.30 -5.80 -6.63
N ASN A 92 4.82 -5.39 -5.45
CA ASN A 92 3.63 -4.55 -5.32
C ASN A 92 3.87 -3.14 -5.85
N GLN A 93 5.03 -2.55 -5.58
CA GLN A 93 5.45 -1.26 -6.14
C GLN A 93 5.48 -1.31 -7.67
N VAL A 94 6.12 -2.33 -8.26
CA VAL A 94 6.21 -2.48 -9.72
C VAL A 94 4.83 -2.71 -10.34
N LYS A 95 3.95 -3.47 -9.70
CA LYS A 95 2.59 -3.75 -10.17
C LYS A 95 1.69 -2.51 -10.11
N ASN A 96 1.84 -1.70 -9.08
CA ASN A 96 1.01 -0.52 -8.81
C ASN A 96 1.64 0.78 -9.31
N ASN A 97 2.78 0.75 -9.99
CA ASN A 97 3.43 1.95 -10.53
C ASN A 97 2.72 2.45 -11.80
N LYS A 98 1.45 2.80 -11.64
CA LYS A 98 0.70 3.51 -12.67
C LYS A 98 1.15 4.96 -12.72
N GLN A 99 1.08 5.57 -13.91
CA GLN A 99 1.37 6.99 -14.14
C GLN A 99 0.37 7.57 -15.12
N GLY A 100 0.20 8.90 -15.07
CA GLY A 100 -0.67 9.64 -15.96
C GLY A 100 -2.11 9.67 -15.50
N ARG A 101 -3.00 10.13 -16.37
CA ARG A 101 -4.39 10.44 -16.04
C ARG A 101 -5.34 9.66 -16.94
N GLU A 102 -6.31 9.00 -16.34
CA GLU A 102 -7.39 8.29 -17.05
C GLU A 102 -8.61 9.22 -17.18
N GLU A 103 -9.27 9.19 -18.31
CA GLU A 103 -10.48 9.98 -18.59
C GLU A 103 -11.77 9.17 -18.36
N PRO A 104 -12.91 9.79 -18.01
CA PRO A 104 -13.02 11.20 -17.60
C PRO A 104 -12.58 11.44 -16.15
N HIS A 105 -12.02 12.61 -15.87
CA HIS A 105 -11.73 13.07 -14.51
C HIS A 105 -12.03 14.59 -14.40
N TYR A 106 -12.12 15.11 -13.19
CA TYR A 106 -12.18 16.53 -12.93
C TYR A 106 -11.02 16.97 -12.01
N ILE A 107 -10.30 17.97 -12.42
CA ILE A 107 -9.25 18.63 -11.63
C ILE A 107 -9.47 20.14 -11.71
N SER A 108 -9.64 20.78 -10.57
CA SER A 108 -9.77 22.25 -10.52
C SER A 108 -8.53 22.94 -11.07
N ASN A 109 -8.73 24.06 -11.75
CA ASN A 109 -7.63 24.88 -12.28
C ASN A 109 -6.75 25.50 -11.18
N THR A 110 -7.22 25.51 -9.94
CA THR A 110 -6.45 26.00 -8.77
C THR A 110 -5.68 24.90 -8.06
N ALA A 111 -5.87 23.62 -8.45
CA ALA A 111 -5.15 22.51 -7.87
C ALA A 111 -3.69 22.45 -8.38
N SER A 112 -2.78 22.10 -7.48
CA SER A 112 -1.36 21.87 -7.78
C SER A 112 -1.02 20.39 -7.56
N ILE A 113 -0.45 19.74 -8.58
CA ILE A 113 -0.16 18.32 -8.54
C ILE A 113 1.32 18.10 -8.91
N GLY A 114 2.02 17.36 -8.06
CA GLY A 114 3.43 17.01 -8.25
C GLY A 114 3.66 16.03 -9.40
N LYS A 115 4.92 15.67 -9.63
CA LYS A 115 5.33 14.76 -10.71
C LYS A 115 5.00 13.30 -10.40
N ASP A 116 5.01 12.46 -11.46
CA ASP A 116 4.83 11.01 -11.37
C ASP A 116 3.50 10.59 -10.76
N GLU A 117 2.48 11.44 -10.86
CA GLU A 117 1.14 11.15 -10.39
C GLU A 117 0.44 10.06 -11.24
N TYR A 118 -0.55 9.41 -10.62
CA TYR A 118 -1.59 8.67 -11.33
C TYR A 118 -2.95 9.12 -10.83
N ILE A 119 -3.85 9.47 -11.76
CA ILE A 119 -5.22 9.87 -11.46
C ILE A 119 -6.15 8.99 -12.29
N GLY A 120 -6.85 8.09 -11.61
CA GLY A 120 -7.80 7.15 -12.21
C GLY A 120 -9.09 7.83 -12.65
N ALA A 121 -9.78 7.19 -13.58
CA ALA A 121 -11.02 7.69 -14.16
C ALA A 121 -12.10 7.96 -13.09
N PHE A 122 -12.97 8.95 -13.37
CA PHE A 122 -14.04 9.43 -12.48
C PHE A 122 -13.56 9.97 -11.13
N SER A 123 -12.29 10.34 -11.01
CA SER A 123 -11.79 11.04 -9.81
C SER A 123 -12.14 12.53 -9.89
N TYR A 124 -12.44 13.11 -8.74
CA TYR A 124 -12.68 14.55 -8.56
C TYR A 124 -11.60 15.13 -7.67
N ILE A 125 -10.98 16.23 -8.09
CA ILE A 125 -9.98 16.99 -7.33
C ILE A 125 -10.45 18.45 -7.28
N GLY A 126 -10.75 18.93 -6.06
CA GLY A 126 -11.37 20.21 -5.78
C GLY A 126 -10.42 21.41 -5.87
N GLU A 127 -10.92 22.55 -5.41
CA GLU A 127 -10.20 23.82 -5.44
C GLU A 127 -9.06 23.87 -4.42
N ASN A 128 -7.95 24.52 -4.82
CA ASN A 128 -6.77 24.75 -3.97
C ASN A 128 -6.16 23.46 -3.38
N VAL A 129 -6.42 22.31 -3.97
CA VAL A 129 -5.81 21.03 -3.55
C VAL A 129 -4.33 21.05 -3.89
N VAL A 130 -3.50 20.60 -2.96
CA VAL A 130 -2.05 20.44 -3.14
C VAL A 130 -1.69 18.97 -3.02
N ILE A 131 -1.16 18.36 -4.07
CA ILE A 131 -0.74 16.97 -4.12
C ILE A 131 0.76 16.89 -4.39
N GLY A 132 1.47 16.14 -3.57
CA GLY A 132 2.91 15.92 -3.68
C GLY A 132 3.30 15.02 -4.87
N GLU A 133 4.57 14.63 -4.90
CA GLU A 133 5.13 13.78 -5.94
C GLU A 133 4.78 12.30 -5.70
N ASN A 134 4.71 11.53 -6.80
CA ASN A 134 4.47 10.08 -6.81
C ASN A 134 3.18 9.64 -6.08
N VAL A 135 2.14 10.47 -6.09
CA VAL A 135 0.83 10.13 -5.51
C VAL A 135 0.00 9.35 -6.52
N LYS A 136 -0.62 8.26 -6.08
CA LYS A 136 -1.48 7.42 -6.91
C LYS A 136 -2.92 7.49 -6.40
N ILE A 137 -3.80 8.09 -7.18
CA ILE A 137 -5.23 8.21 -6.89
C ILE A 137 -5.99 7.28 -7.85
N TYR A 138 -6.59 6.26 -7.29
CA TYR A 138 -7.33 5.26 -8.07
C TYR A 138 -8.76 5.73 -8.39
N PRO A 139 -9.45 5.09 -9.36
CA PRO A 139 -10.73 5.54 -9.87
C PRO A 139 -11.81 5.81 -8.81
N ASN A 140 -12.75 6.72 -9.12
CA ASN A 140 -13.90 7.09 -8.29
C ASN A 140 -13.53 7.71 -6.93
N SER A 141 -12.34 8.27 -6.80
CA SER A 141 -11.90 8.97 -5.59
C SER A 141 -12.38 10.42 -5.58
N TYR A 142 -12.68 10.95 -4.40
CA TYR A 142 -13.07 12.34 -4.19
C TYR A 142 -12.07 13.02 -3.28
N ILE A 143 -11.46 14.10 -3.75
CA ILE A 143 -10.55 14.96 -2.99
C ILE A 143 -11.22 16.35 -2.93
N GLY A 144 -11.68 16.73 -1.75
CA GLY A 144 -12.38 17.99 -1.51
C GLY A 144 -11.45 19.19 -1.54
N ASP A 145 -12.04 20.40 -1.42
CA ASP A 145 -11.30 21.66 -1.52
C ASP A 145 -10.31 21.85 -0.36
N ASN A 146 -9.21 22.54 -0.63
CA ASN A 146 -8.16 22.87 0.33
C ASN A 146 -7.50 21.66 1.01
N VAL A 147 -7.57 20.48 0.39
CA VAL A 147 -6.88 19.26 0.86
C VAL A 147 -5.40 19.34 0.50
N THR A 148 -4.53 18.95 1.44
CA THR A 148 -3.10 18.78 1.19
C THR A 148 -2.71 17.33 1.33
N ILE A 149 -1.98 16.77 0.35
CA ILE A 149 -1.49 15.39 0.32
C ILE A 149 0.02 15.42 0.06
N GLY A 150 0.78 14.81 0.96
CA GLY A 150 2.23 14.67 0.82
C GLY A 150 2.65 13.69 -0.27
N ASN A 151 3.95 13.38 -0.32
CA ASN A 151 4.54 12.52 -1.33
C ASN A 151 4.26 11.04 -1.09
N ASN A 152 4.36 10.22 -2.17
CA ASN A 152 4.30 8.76 -2.15
C ASN A 152 2.99 8.19 -1.56
N CYS A 153 1.90 8.94 -1.56
CA CYS A 153 0.63 8.46 -1.03
C CYS A 153 -0.11 7.57 -2.04
N LEU A 154 -0.76 6.54 -1.51
CA LEU A 154 -1.54 5.58 -2.27
C LEU A 154 -3.01 5.66 -1.84
N ILE A 155 -3.86 6.15 -2.73
CA ILE A 155 -5.28 6.38 -2.49
C ILE A 155 -6.07 5.43 -3.39
N PHE A 156 -6.55 4.33 -2.81
CA PHE A 156 -7.27 3.30 -3.55
C PHE A 156 -8.67 3.75 -3.98
N ALA A 157 -9.28 2.95 -4.85
CA ALA A 157 -10.54 3.30 -5.49
C ALA A 157 -11.67 3.62 -4.50
N GLY A 158 -12.42 4.69 -4.80
CA GLY A 158 -13.58 5.07 -4.02
C GLY A 158 -13.31 5.75 -2.69
N VAL A 159 -12.06 6.07 -2.37
CA VAL A 159 -11.69 6.85 -1.18
C VAL A 159 -12.26 8.27 -1.29
N LYS A 160 -12.76 8.81 -0.19
CA LYS A 160 -13.27 10.17 -0.10
C LYS A 160 -12.53 10.94 0.98
N ILE A 161 -11.86 12.01 0.57
CA ILE A 161 -11.14 12.91 1.45
C ILE A 161 -11.85 14.26 1.39
N TYR A 162 -12.47 14.64 2.50
CA TYR A 162 -13.22 15.88 2.58
C TYR A 162 -12.30 17.09 2.80
N SER A 163 -12.88 18.27 2.55
CA SER A 163 -12.18 19.55 2.54
C SER A 163 -11.34 19.80 3.81
N GLU A 164 -10.24 20.54 3.61
CA GLU A 164 -9.32 20.98 4.67
C GLU A 164 -8.55 19.86 5.39
N THR A 165 -8.62 18.62 4.86
CA THR A 165 -7.83 17.50 5.38
C THR A 165 -6.36 17.65 5.00
N GLU A 166 -5.48 17.44 5.97
CA GLU A 166 -4.03 17.46 5.78
C GLU A 166 -3.44 16.06 5.89
N ILE A 167 -2.71 15.63 4.88
CA ILE A 167 -2.11 14.28 4.81
C ILE A 167 -0.61 14.41 4.58
N GLY A 168 0.18 13.76 5.42
CA GLY A 168 1.63 13.65 5.31
C GLY A 168 2.08 12.72 4.19
N ASN A 169 3.34 12.31 4.26
CA ASN A 169 3.97 11.44 3.25
C ASN A 169 3.76 9.95 3.54
N ASP A 170 3.92 9.11 2.51
CA ASP A 170 3.98 7.65 2.61
C ASP A 170 2.72 7.03 3.24
N CYS A 171 1.55 7.63 3.01
CA CYS A 171 0.27 7.16 3.54
C CYS A 171 -0.47 6.29 2.54
N THR A 172 -1.19 5.29 3.05
CA THR A 172 -2.04 4.39 2.26
C THR A 172 -3.48 4.44 2.75
N PHE A 173 -4.41 4.66 1.82
CA PHE A 173 -5.85 4.68 2.07
C PHE A 173 -6.51 3.58 1.25
N HIS A 174 -7.00 2.55 1.91
CA HIS A 174 -7.67 1.44 1.23
C HIS A 174 -9.08 1.81 0.78
N SER A 175 -9.59 1.01 -0.17
CA SER A 175 -10.82 1.31 -0.91
C SER A 175 -12.00 1.66 -0.02
N GLY A 176 -12.70 2.74 -0.38
CA GLY A 176 -13.94 3.14 0.26
C GLY A 176 -13.78 3.81 1.62
N CYS A 177 -12.57 4.05 2.14
CA CYS A 177 -12.43 4.81 3.36
C CYS A 177 -12.86 6.26 3.18
N ILE A 178 -13.34 6.89 4.25
CA ILE A 178 -13.90 8.24 4.27
C ILE A 178 -13.16 9.04 5.33
N ILE A 179 -12.54 10.14 4.92
CA ILE A 179 -11.71 10.99 5.77
C ILE A 179 -12.34 12.39 5.84
N GLY A 180 -12.62 12.87 7.04
CA GLY A 180 -13.07 14.24 7.28
C GLY A 180 -14.57 14.46 7.09
N SER A 181 -15.38 13.39 7.14
CA SER A 181 -16.83 13.56 7.27
C SER A 181 -17.21 14.21 8.59
N ASP A 182 -18.40 14.80 8.65
CA ASP A 182 -18.90 15.38 9.89
C ASP A 182 -19.06 14.31 10.97
N GLY A 183 -18.54 14.58 12.16
CA GLY A 183 -18.78 13.79 13.35
C GLY A 183 -20.26 13.87 13.81
N PHE A 184 -20.63 12.96 14.72
CA PHE A 184 -21.97 12.92 15.29
C PHE A 184 -22.10 14.04 16.36
N GLY A 185 -22.63 15.19 15.92
CA GLY A 185 -22.87 16.34 16.80
C GLY A 185 -24.31 16.82 16.68
N PHE A 186 -25.12 16.70 17.76
CA PHE A 186 -26.50 17.14 17.81
C PHE A 186 -26.82 17.74 19.19
N THR A 187 -27.71 18.73 19.25
CA THR A 187 -28.25 19.30 20.48
C THR A 187 -29.78 19.37 20.39
N PRO A 188 -30.52 19.09 21.47
CA PRO A 188 -31.96 19.29 21.44
C PRO A 188 -32.30 20.77 21.42
N ASN A 189 -33.31 21.15 20.60
CA ASN A 189 -33.93 22.48 20.63
C ASN A 189 -35.01 22.57 21.74
N GLU A 190 -35.68 23.70 21.82
CA GLU A 190 -36.75 23.95 22.82
C GLU A 190 -37.95 22.99 22.71
N HIS A 191 -38.11 22.31 21.57
CA HIS A 191 -39.17 21.32 21.33
C HIS A 191 -38.67 19.88 21.54
N GLY A 192 -37.42 19.68 21.94
CA GLY A 192 -36.82 18.37 22.13
C GLY A 192 -36.33 17.69 20.82
N GLU A 193 -36.35 18.39 19.70
CA GLU A 193 -35.88 17.91 18.42
C GLU A 193 -34.36 18.07 18.30
N PHE A 194 -33.66 17.07 17.76
CA PHE A 194 -32.22 17.14 17.57
C PHE A 194 -31.84 17.99 16.37
N VAL A 195 -31.09 19.07 16.62
CA VAL A 195 -30.54 19.97 15.60
C VAL A 195 -29.06 19.66 15.46
N LYS A 196 -28.60 19.50 14.22
CA LYS A 196 -27.21 19.23 13.90
C LYS A 196 -26.30 20.41 14.29
N ILE A 197 -25.21 20.09 14.97
CA ILE A 197 -24.11 21.02 15.25
C ILE A 197 -23.12 20.92 14.08
N PRO A 198 -22.85 22.01 13.34
CA PRO A 198 -21.84 22.04 12.30
C PRO A 198 -20.46 21.63 12.82
N GLN A 199 -19.76 20.81 12.04
CA GLN A 199 -18.41 20.37 12.37
C GLN A 199 -17.42 21.21 11.52
N THR A 200 -16.70 22.11 12.16
CA THR A 200 -15.83 23.10 11.49
C THR A 200 -14.34 22.83 11.62
N GLY A 201 -13.98 21.78 12.35
CA GLY A 201 -12.60 21.30 12.42
C GLY A 201 -12.21 20.48 11.20
N ASN A 202 -10.99 19.95 11.20
CA ASN A 202 -10.45 19.14 10.12
C ASN A 202 -9.92 17.79 10.60
N VAL A 203 -9.23 17.07 9.69
CA VAL A 203 -8.44 15.86 9.97
C VAL A 203 -7.01 16.12 9.58
N ILE A 204 -6.07 15.75 10.45
CA ILE A 204 -4.63 15.79 10.19
C ILE A 204 -4.10 14.36 10.29
N ILE A 205 -3.52 13.86 9.20
CA ILE A 205 -2.90 12.53 9.13
C ILE A 205 -1.41 12.74 8.91
N GLU A 206 -0.60 12.31 9.87
CA GLU A 206 0.85 12.42 9.78
C GLU A 206 1.44 11.37 8.82
N ASN A 207 2.77 11.19 8.80
CA ASN A 207 3.44 10.32 7.85
C ASN A 207 3.26 8.83 8.15
N ASN A 208 3.36 7.99 7.11
CA ASN A 208 3.39 6.53 7.20
C ASN A 208 2.16 5.93 7.90
N VAL A 209 0.98 6.49 7.63
CA VAL A 209 -0.30 6.02 8.14
C VAL A 209 -0.96 5.11 7.11
N ASP A 210 -1.58 4.03 7.57
CA ASP A 210 -2.26 3.04 6.74
C ASP A 210 -3.70 2.85 7.26
N ILE A 211 -4.69 3.12 6.41
CA ILE A 211 -6.11 3.09 6.79
C ILE A 211 -6.82 2.02 5.96
N GLY A 212 -7.38 1.04 6.66
CA GLY A 212 -8.08 -0.10 6.10
C GLY A 212 -9.35 0.26 5.34
N SER A 213 -9.84 -0.68 4.56
CA SER A 213 -10.99 -0.48 3.67
C SER A 213 -12.26 -0.13 4.46
N SER A 214 -13.03 0.83 3.94
CA SER A 214 -14.32 1.28 4.51
C SER A 214 -14.23 1.87 5.93
N SER A 215 -13.04 2.20 6.41
CA SER A 215 -12.87 2.94 7.67
C SER A 215 -13.34 4.38 7.51
N THR A 216 -13.89 4.95 8.58
CA THR A 216 -14.35 6.34 8.61
C THR A 216 -13.64 7.11 9.71
N ILE A 217 -13.04 8.25 9.34
CA ILE A 217 -12.36 9.18 10.25
C ILE A 217 -13.10 10.52 10.18
N ASP A 218 -13.86 10.83 11.20
CA ASP A 218 -14.62 12.07 11.26
C ASP A 218 -13.73 13.26 11.64
N ARG A 219 -14.11 14.44 11.11
CA ARG A 219 -13.50 15.72 11.53
C ARG A 219 -13.91 16.08 12.95
N ALA A 220 -13.08 16.84 13.61
CA ALA A 220 -13.42 17.41 14.91
C ALA A 220 -14.50 18.50 14.77
N THR A 221 -15.26 18.74 15.84
CA THR A 221 -16.18 19.90 15.90
C THR A 221 -15.40 21.21 15.80
N LEU A 222 -14.28 21.32 16.52
CA LEU A 222 -13.31 22.42 16.51
C LEU A 222 -11.91 21.84 16.63
N GLY A 223 -10.93 22.44 15.97
CA GLY A 223 -9.56 21.93 15.93
C GLY A 223 -9.44 20.75 14.97
N ALA A 224 -8.71 19.70 15.33
CA ALA A 224 -8.41 18.59 14.43
C ALA A 224 -8.55 17.20 15.08
N THR A 225 -9.03 16.25 14.31
CA THR A 225 -8.82 14.81 14.56
C THR A 225 -7.45 14.44 14.04
N ILE A 226 -6.55 13.92 14.88
CA ILE A 226 -5.15 13.72 14.51
C ILE A 226 -4.79 12.22 14.54
N LEU A 227 -4.32 11.69 13.40
CA LEU A 227 -3.68 10.38 13.31
C LEU A 227 -2.16 10.58 13.26
N ARG A 228 -1.47 10.11 14.28
CA ARG A 228 -0.02 10.26 14.41
C ARG A 228 0.74 9.33 13.47
N SER A 229 2.00 9.68 13.21
CA SER A 229 2.88 8.92 12.31
C SER A 229 2.94 7.43 12.69
N GLY A 230 2.84 6.56 11.67
CA GLY A 230 2.95 5.11 11.81
C GLY A 230 1.68 4.41 12.26
N VAL A 231 0.56 5.10 12.47
CA VAL A 231 -0.74 4.47 12.82
C VAL A 231 -1.19 3.53 11.71
N LYS A 232 -1.62 2.34 12.09
CA LYS A 232 -2.28 1.35 11.23
C LYS A 232 -3.67 1.09 11.79
N LEU A 233 -4.68 1.34 10.98
CA LEU A 233 -6.08 1.27 11.36
C LEU A 233 -6.82 0.35 10.38
N ASP A 234 -7.55 -0.64 10.91
CA ASP A 234 -8.33 -1.60 10.12
C ASP A 234 -9.81 -1.53 10.47
#